data_479cfa7a372b2b61d2ba36c95df40455
#
_entry.id   479cfa7a372b2b61d2ba36c95df40455
#
_cell.length_a   1.000
_cell.length_b   1.000
_cell.length_c   1.000
_cell.angle_alpha   90.00
_cell.angle_beta   90.00
_cell.angle_gamma   90.00
#
_symmetry.space_group_name_H-M   'P 1'
#
loop_
_entity.id
_entity.type
_entity.pdbx_description
1 polymer ?
#
loop_
_entity_poly.entity_id
_entity_poly.type
_entity_poly.pdbx_seq_one_letter_code
_entity_poly.pdbx_strand_id
1 'polypeptide(L)'
;MMDNRFEPASIEARIRDVWEKEGAFRAGRPERKNAQPFTIVIPPPNVTGSLHMGHALNNTLQDILCRFERMRGKDVLWQPGTDHAGIATQMVVERQLAERKEPSRREMGREAFLNRVWNWKEESGGLIINQLKRLGASCDWSRERFTMGKDGSADDQMVRAVTKVFVELYNKKLIYKDKRLVNWDPHFESAISDLEVIQIEKKGSFKWTRGDEQPFNPDALAKALAKDAHGHLYYFDYPVEGETYDPENPATFVPIATTRPETMLGDTAI
;
A
#
# COMPACT_ATOMS: atom_id res chain seq x y z
N MET A 1 -37.76 27.73 0.03
CA MET A 1 -38.15 26.49 -0.68
C MET A 1 -36.89 25.66 -0.87
N MET A 2 -36.94 24.40 -0.49
CA MET A 2 -35.80 23.50 -0.81
C MET A 2 -35.84 23.22 -2.32
N ASP A 3 -34.68 23.25 -2.94
CA ASP A 3 -34.54 22.98 -4.35
C ASP A 3 -34.93 21.51 -4.64
N ASN A 4 -35.63 21.27 -5.72
CA ASN A 4 -36.10 19.92 -6.08
C ASN A 4 -35.01 19.03 -6.64
N ARG A 5 -33.81 19.57 -6.83
CA ARG A 5 -32.64 18.84 -7.29
C ARG A 5 -31.53 18.91 -6.24
N PHE A 6 -30.97 17.77 -5.93
CA PHE A 6 -29.73 17.68 -5.17
C PHE A 6 -28.54 17.92 -6.11
N GLU A 7 -27.78 19.00 -5.84
CA GLU A 7 -26.57 19.35 -6.58
C GLU A 7 -25.34 19.06 -5.71
N PRO A 8 -24.72 17.86 -5.86
CA PRO A 8 -23.62 17.41 -4.99
C PRO A 8 -22.49 18.42 -4.92
N ALA A 9 -22.08 18.96 -6.07
CA ALA A 9 -20.93 19.87 -6.17
C ALA A 9 -21.07 21.13 -5.29
N SER A 10 -22.29 21.62 -5.07
CA SER A 10 -22.55 22.82 -4.25
C SER A 10 -22.64 22.52 -2.74
N ILE A 11 -22.91 21.26 -2.39
CA ILE A 11 -23.22 20.86 -1.01
C ILE A 11 -22.06 20.13 -0.36
N GLU A 12 -21.38 19.24 -1.07
CA GLU A 12 -20.33 18.36 -0.52
C GLU A 12 -19.18 19.15 0.10
N ALA A 13 -18.67 20.17 -0.57
CA ALA A 13 -17.58 21.00 -0.05
C ALA A 13 -17.99 21.67 1.27
N ARG A 14 -19.18 22.29 1.30
CA ARG A 14 -19.69 22.96 2.50
C ARG A 14 -19.88 21.99 3.67
N ILE A 15 -20.44 20.80 3.42
CA ILE A 15 -20.65 19.79 4.47
C ILE A 15 -19.32 19.29 5.01
N ARG A 16 -18.34 19.04 4.15
CA ARG A 16 -16.98 18.66 4.58
C ARG A 16 -16.35 19.71 5.47
N ASP A 17 -16.45 20.98 5.10
CA ASP A 17 -15.91 22.09 5.89
C ASP A 17 -16.58 22.17 7.28
N VAL A 18 -17.88 21.90 7.36
CA VAL A 18 -18.60 21.79 8.64
C VAL A 18 -18.06 20.63 9.46
N TRP A 19 -17.89 19.44 8.89
CA TRP A 19 -17.35 18.28 9.60
C TRP A 19 -15.94 18.52 10.14
N GLU A 20 -15.07 19.16 9.36
CA GLU A 20 -13.71 19.48 9.78
C GLU A 20 -13.71 20.52 10.91
N LYS A 21 -14.48 21.59 10.76
CA LYS A 21 -14.59 22.67 11.75
C LYS A 21 -15.12 22.18 13.09
N GLU A 22 -16.16 21.37 13.07
CA GLU A 22 -16.78 20.81 14.28
C GLU A 22 -16.01 19.59 14.83
N GLY A 23 -14.96 19.13 14.15
CA GLY A 23 -14.20 17.94 14.56
C GLY A 23 -15.10 16.70 14.64
N ALA A 24 -16.05 16.55 13.71
CA ALA A 24 -17.09 15.53 13.75
C ALA A 24 -16.55 14.09 13.89
N PHE A 25 -15.37 13.85 13.35
CA PHE A 25 -14.74 12.53 13.31
C PHE A 25 -13.55 12.37 14.27
N ARG A 26 -13.29 13.37 15.12
CA ARG A 26 -12.23 13.27 16.13
C ARG A 26 -12.51 12.18 17.14
N ALA A 27 -11.50 11.37 17.43
CA ALA A 27 -11.49 10.41 18.52
C ALA A 27 -11.00 11.06 19.82
N GLY A 28 -11.35 10.47 20.97
CA GLY A 28 -10.93 10.93 22.28
C GLY A 28 -11.57 12.24 22.73
N ARG A 29 -12.79 12.54 22.25
CA ARG A 29 -13.51 13.73 22.67
C ARG A 29 -14.00 13.60 24.11
N PRO A 30 -14.03 14.69 24.90
CA PRO A 30 -14.41 14.65 26.31
C PRO A 30 -15.76 13.97 26.58
N GLU A 31 -16.76 14.20 25.73
CA GLU A 31 -18.08 13.61 25.80
C GLU A 31 -18.11 12.10 25.51
N ARG A 32 -17.02 11.54 24.98
CA ARG A 32 -16.85 10.11 24.71
C ARG A 32 -15.86 9.40 25.65
N LYS A 33 -15.41 10.08 26.73
CA LYS A 33 -14.38 9.58 27.66
C LYS A 33 -14.66 8.18 28.21
N ASN A 34 -15.92 7.84 28.42
CA ASN A 34 -16.35 6.55 28.98
C ASN A 34 -16.89 5.59 27.90
N ALA A 35 -16.85 5.98 26.63
CA ALA A 35 -17.34 5.16 25.54
C ALA A 35 -16.34 4.03 25.24
N GLN A 36 -16.84 2.88 24.82
CA GLN A 36 -16.02 1.78 24.34
C GLN A 36 -15.22 2.23 23.10
N PRO A 37 -13.89 2.03 23.08
CA PRO A 37 -13.10 2.39 21.91
C PRO A 37 -13.33 1.41 20.75
N PHE A 38 -13.24 1.95 19.53
CA PHE A 38 -13.20 1.18 18.29
C PHE A 38 -12.20 1.82 17.35
N THR A 39 -11.23 1.06 16.84
CA THR A 39 -10.17 1.62 16.01
C THR A 39 -9.97 0.80 14.75
N ILE A 40 -9.91 1.50 13.61
CA ILE A 40 -9.41 0.97 12.35
C ILE A 40 -8.21 1.82 11.93
N VAL A 41 -7.13 1.16 11.50
CA VAL A 41 -6.01 1.82 10.83
C VAL A 41 -6.23 1.67 9.33
N ILE A 42 -6.27 2.79 8.61
CA ILE A 42 -6.40 2.75 7.15
C ILE A 42 -5.20 1.99 6.56
N PRO A 43 -5.38 1.08 5.58
CA PRO A 43 -4.26 0.64 4.77
C PRO A 43 -3.66 1.86 4.07
N PRO A 44 -2.45 2.30 4.46
CA PRO A 44 -1.95 3.59 4.00
C PRO A 44 -1.65 3.54 2.50
N PRO A 45 -2.32 4.35 1.66
CA PRO A 45 -2.03 4.35 0.24
C PRO A 45 -0.62 4.87 -0.04
N ASN A 46 0.02 4.26 -1.03
CA ASN A 46 1.34 4.65 -1.51
C ASN A 46 1.30 6.04 -2.15
N VAL A 47 2.29 6.88 -1.87
CA VAL A 47 2.42 8.21 -2.51
C VAL A 47 2.96 8.12 -3.95
N THR A 48 2.44 7.17 -4.73
CA THR A 48 2.85 6.90 -6.11
C THR A 48 1.93 7.51 -7.18
N GLY A 49 0.82 8.10 -6.76
CA GLY A 49 -0.13 8.74 -7.68
C GLY A 49 -1.52 8.91 -7.07
N SER A 50 -2.54 8.94 -7.93
CA SER A 50 -3.94 9.07 -7.53
C SER A 50 -4.54 7.74 -7.06
N LEU A 51 -5.58 7.82 -6.24
CA LEU A 51 -6.36 6.64 -5.84
C LEU A 51 -7.15 6.08 -7.02
N HIS A 52 -7.41 4.78 -6.99
CA HIS A 52 -8.24 4.07 -7.95
C HIS A 52 -9.46 3.43 -7.27
N MET A 53 -10.36 2.81 -8.03
CA MET A 53 -11.61 2.24 -7.53
C MET A 53 -11.42 1.21 -6.41
N GLY A 54 -10.34 0.43 -6.44
CA GLY A 54 -10.01 -0.51 -5.35
C GLY A 54 -9.79 0.20 -4.01
N HIS A 55 -9.10 1.34 -4.02
CA HIS A 55 -8.97 2.17 -2.83
C HIS A 55 -10.32 2.72 -2.36
N ALA A 56 -11.16 3.18 -3.30
CA ALA A 56 -12.48 3.69 -2.96
C ALA A 56 -13.35 2.61 -2.30
N LEU A 57 -13.39 1.41 -2.86
CA LEU A 57 -14.14 0.28 -2.29
C LEU A 57 -13.64 -0.06 -0.88
N ASN A 58 -12.34 -0.30 -0.73
CA ASN A 58 -11.75 -0.67 0.57
C ASN A 58 -12.04 0.40 1.65
N ASN A 59 -11.83 1.68 1.31
CA ASN A 59 -12.08 2.77 2.25
C ASN A 59 -13.58 2.94 2.56
N THR A 60 -14.46 2.71 1.60
CA THR A 60 -15.91 2.77 1.84
C THR A 60 -16.36 1.70 2.83
N LEU A 61 -15.85 0.47 2.72
CA LEU A 61 -16.16 -0.60 3.68
C LEU A 61 -15.73 -0.24 5.10
N GLN A 62 -14.53 0.30 5.27
CA GLN A 62 -14.03 0.77 6.56
C GLN A 62 -14.84 1.96 7.09
N ASP A 63 -15.23 2.89 6.22
CA ASP A 63 -16.04 4.05 6.61
C ASP A 63 -17.43 3.65 7.10
N ILE A 64 -18.03 2.66 6.46
CA ILE A 64 -19.34 2.09 6.90
C ILE A 64 -19.19 1.56 8.33
N LEU A 65 -18.18 0.78 8.62
CA LEU A 65 -17.93 0.24 9.97
C LEU A 65 -17.69 1.36 10.99
N CYS A 66 -16.85 2.32 10.66
CA CYS A 66 -16.58 3.45 11.53
C CYS A 66 -17.83 4.28 11.84
N ARG A 67 -18.65 4.56 10.83
CA ARG A 67 -19.91 5.30 11.01
C ARG A 67 -20.92 4.48 11.81
N PHE A 68 -21.05 3.21 11.54
CA PHE A 68 -21.92 2.32 12.28
C PHE A 68 -21.56 2.28 13.76
N GLU A 69 -20.29 2.11 14.10
CA GLU A 69 -19.85 2.06 15.49
C GLU A 69 -19.97 3.42 16.21
N ARG A 70 -19.82 4.54 15.48
CA ARG A 70 -20.14 5.88 16.04
C ARG A 70 -21.62 6.02 16.39
N MET A 71 -22.52 5.53 15.53
CA MET A 71 -23.97 5.54 15.80
C MET A 71 -24.31 4.66 17.00
N ARG A 72 -23.56 3.59 17.26
CA ARG A 72 -23.68 2.76 18.46
C ARG A 72 -23.13 3.42 19.72
N GLY A 73 -22.57 4.62 19.63
CA GLY A 73 -22.09 5.40 20.75
C GLY A 73 -20.63 5.17 21.13
N LYS A 74 -19.87 4.40 20.35
CA LYS A 74 -18.44 4.16 20.62
C LYS A 74 -17.56 5.40 20.33
N ASP A 75 -16.40 5.45 20.98
CA ASP A 75 -15.34 6.39 20.61
C ASP A 75 -14.51 5.79 19.49
N VAL A 76 -14.73 6.30 18.28
CA VAL A 76 -14.19 5.68 17.06
C VAL A 76 -13.01 6.47 16.52
N LEU A 77 -11.88 5.78 16.39
CA LEU A 77 -10.71 6.26 15.65
C LEU A 77 -10.58 5.52 14.32
N TRP A 78 -10.81 6.20 13.22
CA TRP A 78 -10.29 5.76 11.93
C TRP A 78 -9.00 6.53 11.65
N GLN A 79 -7.86 5.84 11.84
CA GLN A 79 -6.54 6.44 11.76
C GLN A 79 -6.11 6.58 10.30
N PRO A 80 -5.98 7.81 9.76
CA PRO A 80 -5.48 8.03 8.41
C PRO A 80 -3.96 8.04 8.34
N GLY A 81 -3.44 7.76 7.15
CA GLY A 81 -2.02 7.86 6.84
C GLY A 81 -1.72 7.58 5.38
N THR A 82 -0.48 7.82 4.99
CA THR A 82 0.06 7.53 3.66
C THR A 82 1.41 6.82 3.78
N ASP A 83 1.72 5.97 2.80
CA ASP A 83 2.96 5.20 2.75
C ASP A 83 3.96 5.84 1.78
N HIS A 84 5.22 5.91 2.21
CA HIS A 84 6.32 6.38 1.38
C HIS A 84 6.65 5.42 0.22
N ALA A 85 6.27 4.15 0.30
CA ALA A 85 6.42 3.12 -0.73
C ALA A 85 7.83 2.95 -1.31
N GLY A 86 8.84 3.53 -0.68
CA GLY A 86 10.27 3.38 -0.98
C GLY A 86 10.61 3.36 -2.48
N ILE A 87 10.93 2.16 -2.99
CA ILE A 87 11.36 1.93 -4.38
C ILE A 87 10.33 2.44 -5.39
N ALA A 88 9.03 2.19 -5.18
CA ALA A 88 7.99 2.59 -6.12
C ALA A 88 7.90 4.12 -6.28
N THR A 89 7.99 4.86 -5.20
CA THR A 89 8.01 6.33 -5.22
C THR A 89 9.26 6.86 -5.91
N GLN A 90 10.42 6.25 -5.63
CA GLN A 90 11.68 6.58 -6.31
C GLN A 90 11.56 6.37 -7.83
N MET A 91 11.01 5.23 -8.28
CA MET A 91 10.79 4.94 -9.70
C MET A 91 9.87 5.97 -10.38
N VAL A 92 8.82 6.43 -9.70
CA VAL A 92 7.95 7.48 -10.23
C VAL A 92 8.72 8.77 -10.44
N VAL A 93 9.53 9.18 -9.47
CA VAL A 93 10.35 10.40 -9.58
C VAL A 93 11.41 10.26 -10.68
N GLU A 94 12.11 9.12 -10.76
CA GLU A 94 13.09 8.86 -11.82
C GLU A 94 12.45 8.92 -13.23
N ARG A 95 11.24 8.38 -13.39
CA ARG A 95 10.49 8.49 -14.64
C ARG A 95 10.19 9.93 -14.99
N GLN A 96 9.75 10.75 -14.03
CA GLN A 96 9.50 12.17 -14.26
C GLN A 96 10.75 12.94 -14.65
N LEU A 97 11.90 12.64 -14.04
CA LEU A 97 13.17 13.22 -14.42
C LEU A 97 13.52 12.90 -15.87
N ALA A 98 13.36 11.62 -16.26
CA ALA A 98 13.61 11.20 -17.64
C ALA A 98 12.66 11.86 -18.65
N GLU A 99 11.36 11.96 -18.37
CA GLU A 99 10.36 12.63 -19.21
C GLU A 99 10.66 14.12 -19.40
N ARG A 100 11.18 14.77 -18.34
CA ARG A 100 11.55 16.19 -18.36
C ARG A 100 12.96 16.43 -18.88
N LYS A 101 13.70 15.37 -19.23
CA LYS A 101 15.11 15.43 -19.63
C LYS A 101 16.00 16.11 -18.58
N GLU A 102 15.65 15.96 -17.33
CA GLU A 102 16.44 16.40 -16.18
C GLU A 102 17.55 15.36 -15.87
N PRO A 103 18.62 15.75 -15.15
CA PRO A 103 19.68 14.83 -14.76
C PRO A 103 19.14 13.61 -14.01
N SER A 104 19.73 12.44 -14.25
CA SER A 104 19.41 11.21 -13.52
C SER A 104 19.72 11.35 -12.03
N ARG A 105 19.16 10.46 -11.22
CA ARG A 105 19.43 10.42 -9.76
C ARG A 105 20.93 10.32 -9.44
N ARG A 106 21.70 9.63 -10.27
CA ARG A 106 23.16 9.48 -10.10
C ARG A 106 23.91 10.78 -10.40
N GLU A 107 23.50 11.48 -11.46
CA GLU A 107 24.11 12.74 -11.88
C GLU A 107 23.79 13.88 -10.90
N MET A 108 22.56 13.96 -10.39
CA MET A 108 22.17 15.02 -9.45
C MET A 108 22.65 14.76 -8.02
N GLY A 109 22.96 13.52 -7.65
CA GLY A 109 23.39 13.11 -6.32
C GLY A 109 22.26 12.98 -5.30
N ARG A 110 22.60 12.37 -4.14
CA ARG A 110 21.62 11.93 -3.14
C ARG A 110 20.75 13.07 -2.59
N GLU A 111 21.34 14.18 -2.19
CA GLU A 111 20.60 15.26 -1.52
C GLU A 111 19.58 15.92 -2.46
N ALA A 112 20.00 16.27 -3.69
CA ALA A 112 19.11 16.85 -4.67
C ALA A 112 17.98 15.89 -5.06
N PHE A 113 18.29 14.61 -5.21
CA PHE A 113 17.28 13.59 -5.50
C PHE A 113 16.28 13.42 -4.35
N LEU A 114 16.73 13.37 -3.09
CA LEU A 114 15.85 13.30 -1.93
C LEU A 114 14.91 14.51 -1.84
N ASN A 115 15.42 15.72 -2.09
CA ASN A 115 14.58 16.92 -2.14
C ASN A 115 13.50 16.80 -3.21
N ARG A 116 13.83 16.21 -4.37
CA ARG A 116 12.87 15.96 -5.44
C ARG A 116 11.78 14.96 -5.03
N VAL A 117 12.17 13.90 -4.31
CA VAL A 117 11.24 12.89 -3.77
C VAL A 117 10.31 13.51 -2.71
N TRP A 118 10.83 14.36 -1.83
CA TRP A 118 10.01 15.07 -0.85
C TRP A 118 9.00 16.02 -1.51
N ASN A 119 9.40 16.76 -2.53
CA ASN A 119 8.46 17.60 -3.31
C ASN A 119 7.34 16.75 -3.93
N TRP A 120 7.68 15.62 -4.54
CA TRP A 120 6.70 14.69 -5.06
C TRP A 120 5.74 14.17 -3.97
N LYS A 121 6.26 13.84 -2.79
CA LYS A 121 5.45 13.42 -1.64
C LYS A 121 4.43 14.49 -1.24
N GLU A 122 4.82 15.76 -1.21
CA GLU A 122 3.88 16.84 -0.90
C GLU A 122 2.75 16.94 -1.95
N GLU A 123 3.11 16.88 -3.23
CA GLU A 123 2.14 16.91 -4.32
C GLU A 123 1.20 15.71 -4.30
N SER A 124 1.75 14.49 -4.28
CA SER A 124 0.97 13.25 -4.35
C SER A 124 0.20 12.98 -3.07
N GLY A 125 0.81 13.17 -1.90
CA GLY A 125 0.15 12.99 -0.61
C GLY A 125 -1.03 13.94 -0.43
N GLY A 126 -0.88 15.19 -0.82
CA GLY A 126 -1.97 16.19 -0.82
C GLY A 126 -3.13 15.78 -1.72
N LEU A 127 -2.84 15.24 -2.90
CA LEU A 127 -3.87 14.73 -3.82
C LEU A 127 -4.65 13.56 -3.20
N ILE A 128 -3.95 12.57 -2.64
CA ILE A 128 -4.55 11.38 -2.00
C ILE A 128 -5.47 11.78 -0.85
N ILE A 129 -5.01 12.63 0.05
CA ILE A 129 -5.81 13.13 1.18
C ILE A 129 -7.05 13.87 0.69
N ASN A 130 -6.92 14.72 -0.32
CA ASN A 130 -8.06 15.44 -0.90
C ASN A 130 -9.06 14.50 -1.57
N GLN A 131 -8.60 13.43 -2.24
CA GLN A 131 -9.48 12.42 -2.82
C GLN A 131 -10.27 11.66 -1.74
N LEU A 132 -9.61 11.25 -0.64
CA LEU A 132 -10.28 10.60 0.50
C LEU A 132 -11.30 11.53 1.17
N LYS A 133 -10.94 12.80 1.37
CA LYS A 133 -11.86 13.80 1.90
C LYS A 133 -13.06 14.04 0.98
N ARG A 134 -12.84 14.04 -0.33
CA ARG A 134 -13.91 14.16 -1.33
C ARG A 134 -14.81 12.94 -1.36
N LEU A 135 -14.26 11.74 -1.15
CA LEU A 135 -15.04 10.51 -0.97
C LEU A 135 -15.91 10.56 0.30
N GLY A 136 -15.64 11.50 1.20
CA GLY A 136 -16.36 11.66 2.46
C GLY A 136 -15.84 10.78 3.59
N ALA A 137 -14.62 10.26 3.47
CA ALA A 137 -14.00 9.39 4.47
C ALA A 137 -13.98 10.03 5.87
N SER A 138 -14.59 9.36 6.84
CA SER A 138 -14.76 9.85 8.21
C SER A 138 -13.55 9.59 9.12
N CYS A 139 -12.35 9.83 8.59
CA CYS A 139 -11.10 9.72 9.31
C CYS A 139 -10.91 10.85 10.33
N ASP A 140 -10.15 10.59 11.39
CA ASP A 140 -9.61 11.64 12.25
C ASP A 140 -8.38 12.30 11.59
N TRP A 141 -8.62 13.29 10.74
CA TRP A 141 -7.58 13.99 9.97
C TRP A 141 -6.56 14.71 10.83
N SER A 142 -6.85 15.01 12.08
CA SER A 142 -5.90 15.61 13.02
C SER A 142 -4.75 14.66 13.41
N ARG A 143 -4.93 13.36 13.13
CA ARG A 143 -3.98 12.29 13.43
C ARG A 143 -3.32 11.69 12.19
N GLU A 144 -3.46 12.34 11.03
CA GLU A 144 -2.80 11.88 9.81
C GLU A 144 -1.30 11.65 10.05
N ARG A 145 -0.77 10.55 9.49
CA ARG A 145 0.64 10.17 9.59
C ARG A 145 1.17 9.70 8.24
N PHE A 146 2.40 10.08 7.98
CA PHE A 146 3.20 9.55 6.89
C PHE A 146 4.23 8.58 7.44
N THR A 147 4.46 7.44 6.79
CA THR A 147 5.30 6.37 7.34
C THR A 147 6.77 6.75 7.55
N MET A 148 7.28 7.76 6.82
CA MET A 148 8.61 8.35 7.08
C MET A 148 8.58 9.56 8.00
N GLY A 149 7.43 9.89 8.58
CA GLY A 149 7.30 11.06 9.41
C GLY A 149 7.15 12.35 8.61
N LYS A 150 7.25 13.48 9.29
CA LYS A 150 6.97 14.79 8.71
C LYS A 150 8.08 15.25 7.76
N ASP A 151 9.32 15.02 8.17
CA ASP A 151 10.53 15.50 7.47
C ASP A 151 11.67 14.45 7.44
N GLY A 152 11.42 13.24 7.96
CA GLY A 152 12.43 12.20 8.07
C GLY A 152 13.53 12.47 9.10
N SER A 153 13.38 13.50 9.93
CA SER A 153 14.34 13.81 10.99
C SER A 153 14.34 12.76 12.09
N ALA A 154 15.47 12.63 12.79
CA ALA A 154 15.62 11.68 13.89
C ALA A 154 14.66 11.96 15.07
N ASP A 155 14.20 13.19 15.22
CA ASP A 155 13.29 13.61 16.27
C ASP A 155 11.82 13.38 15.95
N ASP A 156 11.51 13.03 14.69
CA ASP A 156 10.15 12.73 14.27
C ASP A 156 9.58 11.52 15.01
N GLN A 157 8.29 11.61 15.38
CA GLN A 157 7.60 10.57 16.14
C GLN A 157 7.65 9.20 15.44
N MET A 158 7.48 9.15 14.12
CA MET A 158 7.47 7.89 13.35
C MET A 158 8.87 7.29 13.31
N VAL A 159 9.90 8.11 13.04
CA VAL A 159 11.29 7.67 13.00
C VAL A 159 11.72 7.13 14.35
N ARG A 160 11.39 7.83 15.45
CA ARG A 160 11.67 7.37 16.82
C ARG A 160 10.97 6.06 17.15
N ALA A 161 9.70 5.91 16.76
CA ALA A 161 8.94 4.68 17.01
C ALA A 161 9.56 3.48 16.27
N VAL A 162 9.86 3.63 15.00
CA VAL A 162 10.51 2.57 14.18
C VAL A 162 11.88 2.21 14.76
N THR A 163 12.72 3.21 15.05
CA THR A 163 14.05 3.00 15.62
C THR A 163 13.96 2.27 16.97
N LYS A 164 13.04 2.68 17.85
CA LYS A 164 12.84 2.03 19.14
C LYS A 164 12.48 0.55 18.97
N VAL A 165 11.51 0.24 18.13
CA VAL A 165 11.08 -1.15 17.88
C VAL A 165 12.24 -1.97 17.32
N PHE A 166 12.98 -1.44 16.34
CA PHE A 166 14.14 -2.13 15.76
C PHE A 166 15.20 -2.47 16.82
N VAL A 167 15.56 -1.49 17.65
CA VAL A 167 16.55 -1.68 18.73
C VAL A 167 16.06 -2.69 19.76
N GLU A 168 14.79 -2.65 20.17
CA GLU A 168 14.22 -3.62 21.10
C GLU A 168 14.23 -5.05 20.54
N LEU A 169 13.87 -5.23 19.27
CA LEU A 169 13.92 -6.54 18.60
C LEU A 169 15.33 -7.08 18.53
N TYR A 170 16.30 -6.22 18.21
CA TYR A 170 17.72 -6.59 18.19
C TYR A 170 18.22 -7.01 19.59
N ASN A 171 17.91 -6.24 20.61
CA ASN A 171 18.30 -6.54 22.00
C ASN A 171 17.67 -7.85 22.51
N LYS A 172 16.44 -8.15 22.09
CA LYS A 172 15.75 -9.41 22.39
C LYS A 172 16.25 -10.60 21.55
N LYS A 173 17.23 -10.39 20.64
CA LYS A 173 17.77 -11.41 19.74
C LYS A 173 16.74 -11.99 18.78
N LEU A 174 15.69 -11.26 18.47
CA LEU A 174 14.65 -11.65 17.51
C LEU A 174 15.02 -11.31 16.07
N ILE A 175 15.93 -10.36 15.89
CA ILE A 175 16.54 -10.02 14.60
C ILE A 175 18.05 -10.07 14.69
N TYR A 176 18.72 -10.40 13.59
CA TYR A 176 20.17 -10.46 13.48
C TYR A 176 20.60 -10.03 12.08
N LYS A 177 21.88 -9.68 11.94
CA LYS A 177 22.48 -9.33 10.66
C LYS A 177 23.18 -10.55 10.07
N ASP A 178 22.83 -10.91 8.84
CA ASP A 178 23.46 -12.03 8.14
C ASP A 178 23.55 -11.72 6.63
N LYS A 179 24.26 -12.58 5.89
CA LYS A 179 24.36 -12.57 4.44
C LYS A 179 23.43 -13.62 3.87
N ARG A 180 22.66 -13.25 2.86
CA ARG A 180 21.75 -14.14 2.16
C ARG A 180 21.99 -14.06 0.66
N LEU A 181 21.86 -15.20 -0.04
CA LEU A 181 21.79 -15.21 -1.49
C LEU A 181 20.50 -14.53 -1.92
N VAL A 182 20.59 -13.68 -2.92
CA VAL A 182 19.46 -12.97 -3.50
C VAL A 182 19.51 -13.10 -5.02
N ASN A 183 18.33 -13.05 -5.66
CA ASN A 183 18.24 -12.85 -7.09
C ASN A 183 18.56 -11.37 -7.37
N TRP A 184 19.60 -11.12 -8.12
CA TRP A 184 20.09 -9.77 -8.38
C TRP A 184 19.93 -9.39 -9.84
N ASP A 185 19.26 -8.26 -10.11
CA ASP A 185 19.20 -7.66 -11.42
C ASP A 185 20.33 -6.64 -11.57
N PRO A 186 21.32 -6.89 -12.45
CA PRO A 186 22.45 -5.98 -12.62
C PRO A 186 22.09 -4.69 -13.37
N HIS A 187 20.99 -4.66 -14.10
CA HIS A 187 20.53 -3.47 -14.82
C HIS A 187 19.85 -2.48 -13.86
N PHE A 188 18.92 -2.96 -13.06
CA PHE A 188 18.24 -2.14 -12.04
C PHE A 188 19.07 -2.01 -10.75
N GLU A 189 20.13 -2.80 -10.60
CA GLU A 189 20.96 -2.83 -9.38
C GLU A 189 20.10 -3.04 -8.12
N SER A 190 19.17 -3.99 -8.21
CA SER A 190 18.26 -4.33 -7.13
C SER A 190 18.09 -5.83 -6.94
N ALA A 191 17.72 -6.23 -5.73
CA ALA A 191 17.29 -7.59 -5.44
C ALA A 191 15.85 -7.78 -5.94
N ILE A 192 15.59 -8.94 -6.55
CA ILE A 192 14.29 -9.35 -7.04
C ILE A 192 13.72 -10.41 -6.10
N SER A 193 12.42 -10.32 -5.80
CA SER A 193 11.72 -11.31 -4.99
C SER A 193 11.77 -12.69 -5.65
N ASP A 194 11.93 -13.75 -4.86
CA ASP A 194 11.88 -15.13 -5.35
C ASP A 194 10.56 -15.45 -6.08
N LEU A 195 9.48 -14.75 -5.72
CA LEU A 195 8.16 -14.88 -6.37
C LEU A 195 8.10 -14.28 -7.78
N GLU A 196 9.04 -13.40 -8.11
CA GLU A 196 9.15 -12.75 -9.43
C GLU A 196 10.14 -13.48 -10.35
N VAL A 197 10.78 -14.54 -9.85
CA VAL A 197 11.79 -15.31 -10.59
C VAL A 197 11.13 -16.56 -11.19
N ILE A 198 11.22 -16.68 -12.50
CA ILE A 198 10.75 -17.87 -13.21
C ILE A 198 11.91 -18.84 -13.34
N GLN A 199 11.74 -20.05 -12.79
CA GLN A 199 12.71 -21.14 -12.95
C GLN A 199 12.46 -21.86 -14.27
N ILE A 200 13.43 -21.83 -15.16
CA ILE A 200 13.36 -22.52 -16.47
C ILE A 200 14.37 -23.68 -16.45
N GLU A 201 13.86 -24.91 -16.53
CA GLU A 201 14.71 -26.08 -16.68
C GLU A 201 15.33 -26.15 -18.08
N LYS A 202 16.65 -26.18 -18.16
CA LYS A 202 17.40 -26.33 -19.38
C LYS A 202 18.33 -27.53 -19.28
N LYS A 203 18.24 -28.45 -20.24
CA LYS A 203 19.21 -29.56 -20.34
C LYS A 203 20.58 -29.02 -20.79
N GLY A 204 21.60 -29.35 -20.03
CA GLY A 204 22.99 -28.97 -20.33
C GLY A 204 23.76 -28.58 -19.06
N SER A 205 25.06 -28.42 -19.18
CA SER A 205 25.91 -27.88 -18.13
C SER A 205 26.37 -26.47 -18.50
N PHE A 206 26.25 -25.56 -17.55
CA PHE A 206 26.80 -24.22 -17.66
C PHE A 206 28.22 -24.22 -17.03
N LYS A 207 29.22 -23.87 -17.82
CA LYS A 207 30.53 -23.50 -17.30
C LYS A 207 30.61 -21.99 -17.34
N TRP A 208 30.60 -21.36 -16.17
CA TRP A 208 30.83 -19.93 -16.05
C TRP A 208 32.26 -19.69 -15.56
N THR A 209 33.02 -18.90 -16.31
CA THR A 209 34.35 -18.44 -15.91
C THR A 209 34.28 -16.93 -15.70
N ARG A 210 34.87 -16.45 -14.62
CA ARG A 210 34.86 -15.01 -14.31
C ARG A 210 35.51 -14.21 -15.43
N GLY A 211 34.77 -13.39 -16.14
CA GLY A 211 35.24 -12.61 -17.29
C GLY A 211 34.79 -13.12 -18.65
N ASP A 212 34.08 -14.25 -18.72
CA ASP A 212 33.49 -14.68 -19.97
C ASP A 212 32.29 -13.77 -20.31
N GLU A 213 32.30 -13.26 -21.52
CA GLU A 213 31.08 -12.66 -22.12
C GLU A 213 30.01 -13.74 -22.15
N GLN A 214 28.87 -13.41 -21.66
CA GLN A 214 27.84 -14.35 -21.29
C GLN A 214 27.28 -15.13 -22.48
N PRO A 215 27.10 -16.46 -22.35
CA PRO A 215 26.31 -17.24 -23.30
C PRO A 215 24.79 -17.02 -23.10
N PHE A 216 24.44 -15.96 -22.43
CA PHE A 216 23.04 -15.57 -22.17
C PHE A 216 22.47 -14.93 -23.44
N ASN A 217 21.45 -15.59 -24.02
CA ASN A 217 20.72 -15.02 -25.14
C ASN A 217 19.41 -14.39 -24.63
N PRO A 218 19.37 -13.06 -24.47
CA PRO A 218 18.18 -12.36 -23.98
C PRO A 218 16.97 -12.54 -24.90
N ASP A 219 17.17 -12.70 -26.21
CA ASP A 219 16.09 -12.89 -27.17
C ASP A 219 15.45 -14.28 -27.04
N ALA A 220 16.26 -15.31 -26.77
CA ALA A 220 15.76 -16.65 -26.52
C ALA A 220 14.98 -16.73 -25.21
N LEU A 221 15.42 -16.00 -24.17
CA LEU A 221 14.69 -15.88 -22.90
C LEU A 221 13.41 -15.08 -23.07
N ALA A 222 13.46 -13.94 -23.73
CA ALA A 222 12.28 -13.12 -24.02
C ALA A 222 11.23 -13.91 -24.82
N LYS A 223 11.67 -14.72 -25.79
CA LYS A 223 10.79 -15.59 -26.59
C LYS A 223 10.20 -16.75 -25.77
N ALA A 224 10.93 -17.28 -24.80
CA ALA A 224 10.43 -18.30 -23.87
C ALA A 224 9.42 -17.69 -22.90
N LEU A 225 9.70 -16.51 -22.36
CA LEU A 225 8.83 -15.78 -21.44
C LEU A 225 7.56 -15.24 -22.12
N ALA A 226 7.63 -14.83 -23.40
CA ALA A 226 6.48 -14.32 -24.14
C ALA A 226 5.34 -15.35 -24.33
N LYS A 227 5.62 -16.64 -24.15
CA LYS A 227 4.60 -17.70 -24.22
C LYS A 227 3.83 -17.88 -22.90
N ASP A 228 4.36 -17.45 -21.77
CA ASP A 228 3.80 -17.67 -20.44
C ASP A 228 3.57 -16.35 -19.66
N ALA A 229 3.68 -15.21 -20.33
CA ALA A 229 3.58 -13.88 -19.72
C ALA A 229 2.16 -13.46 -19.32
N HIS A 230 1.21 -14.38 -19.28
CA HIS A 230 -0.14 -14.10 -18.77
C HIS A 230 -0.20 -14.55 -17.33
N GLY A 231 -0.30 -13.60 -16.41
CA GLY A 231 -0.59 -13.89 -15.03
C GLY A 231 -1.85 -14.76 -14.96
N HIS A 232 -1.75 -15.91 -14.30
CA HIS A 232 -2.90 -16.77 -14.05
C HIS A 232 -3.67 -16.24 -12.84
N LEU A 233 -4.97 -16.20 -12.97
CA LEU A 233 -5.87 -15.97 -11.84
C LEU A 233 -6.38 -17.34 -11.38
N TYR A 234 -6.09 -17.67 -10.13
CA TYR A 234 -6.51 -18.92 -9.51
C TYR A 234 -7.79 -18.65 -8.75
N TYR A 235 -8.77 -19.54 -8.90
CA TYR A 235 -10.06 -19.44 -8.24
C TYR A 235 -10.18 -20.54 -7.20
N PHE A 236 -10.60 -20.19 -6.01
CA PHE A 236 -10.87 -21.12 -4.91
C PHE A 236 -12.25 -20.84 -4.34
N ASP A 237 -12.95 -21.93 -4.02
CA ASP A 237 -14.23 -21.87 -3.34
C ASP A 237 -14.02 -22.22 -1.87
N TYR A 238 -14.21 -21.25 -0.99
CA TYR A 238 -14.13 -21.47 0.45
C TYR A 238 -15.51 -21.86 0.98
N PRO A 239 -15.66 -23.08 1.54
CA PRO A 239 -16.94 -23.53 2.10
C PRO A 239 -17.40 -22.60 3.24
N VAL A 240 -18.68 -22.28 3.26
CA VAL A 240 -19.30 -21.57 4.38
C VAL A 240 -19.37 -22.48 5.59
N GLU A 241 -19.00 -21.98 6.77
CA GLU A 241 -19.02 -22.74 8.00
C GLU A 241 -20.44 -23.27 8.31
N GLY A 242 -20.54 -24.57 8.54
CA GLY A 242 -21.82 -25.24 8.82
C GLY A 242 -22.58 -25.71 7.59
N GLU A 243 -22.13 -25.36 6.39
CA GLU A 243 -22.74 -25.81 5.14
C GLU A 243 -21.92 -26.98 4.52
N THR A 244 -22.60 -27.83 3.76
CA THR A 244 -21.90 -28.81 2.92
C THR A 244 -21.62 -28.20 1.57
N TYR A 245 -20.36 -28.20 1.15
CA TYR A 245 -19.95 -27.64 -0.14
C TYR A 245 -20.72 -28.31 -1.29
N ASP A 246 -21.39 -27.50 -2.08
CA ASP A 246 -22.07 -27.86 -3.31
C ASP A 246 -21.70 -26.86 -4.44
N PRO A 247 -20.97 -27.29 -5.46
CA PRO A 247 -20.54 -26.40 -6.55
C PRO A 247 -21.69 -25.84 -7.38
N GLU A 248 -22.88 -26.45 -7.33
CA GLU A 248 -24.08 -25.96 -8.02
C GLU A 248 -24.88 -24.95 -7.16
N ASN A 249 -24.55 -24.82 -5.87
CA ASN A 249 -25.23 -23.92 -4.96
C ASN A 249 -24.29 -22.82 -4.41
N PRO A 250 -24.30 -21.61 -4.97
CA PRO A 250 -23.39 -20.53 -4.58
C PRO A 250 -23.58 -20.01 -3.14
N ALA A 251 -24.61 -20.44 -2.44
CA ALA A 251 -24.80 -20.11 -1.02
C ALA A 251 -23.92 -20.95 -0.07
N THR A 252 -23.30 -22.02 -0.55
CA THR A 252 -22.49 -22.96 0.25
C THR A 252 -20.99 -22.64 0.25
N PHE A 253 -20.55 -21.65 -0.54
CA PHE A 253 -19.14 -21.25 -0.63
C PHE A 253 -18.97 -19.77 -0.98
N VAL A 254 -17.78 -19.25 -0.70
CA VAL A 254 -17.35 -17.92 -1.12
C VAL A 254 -16.26 -18.08 -2.17
N PRO A 255 -16.50 -17.71 -3.45
CA PRO A 255 -15.48 -17.78 -4.47
C PRO A 255 -14.50 -16.63 -4.31
N ILE A 256 -13.21 -16.94 -4.28
CA ILE A 256 -12.13 -15.94 -4.32
C ILE A 256 -11.24 -16.15 -5.52
N ALA A 257 -10.58 -15.08 -5.95
CA ALA A 257 -9.61 -15.12 -7.02
C ALA A 257 -8.32 -14.45 -6.59
N THR A 258 -7.19 -15.12 -6.81
CA THR A 258 -5.87 -14.60 -6.46
C THR A 258 -4.85 -14.88 -7.56
N THR A 259 -3.87 -13.99 -7.68
CA THR A 259 -2.65 -14.23 -8.49
C THR A 259 -1.59 -14.98 -7.68
N ARG A 260 -1.80 -15.23 -6.38
CA ARG A 260 -0.87 -15.87 -5.45
C ARG A 260 -1.52 -17.06 -4.76
N PRO A 261 -1.63 -18.20 -5.43
CA PRO A 261 -2.33 -19.39 -4.88
C PRO A 261 -1.67 -19.95 -3.62
N GLU A 262 -0.37 -19.65 -3.42
CA GLU A 262 0.37 -20.07 -2.22
C GLU A 262 -0.16 -19.44 -0.93
N THR A 263 -0.85 -18.29 -1.01
CA THR A 263 -1.44 -17.63 0.16
C THR A 263 -2.56 -18.44 0.79
N MET A 264 -3.22 -19.31 0.01
CA MET A 264 -4.29 -20.21 0.48
C MET A 264 -3.86 -21.07 1.68
N LEU A 265 -2.57 -21.47 1.75
CA LEU A 265 -2.05 -22.28 2.85
C LEU A 265 -1.98 -21.55 4.19
N GLY A 266 -2.09 -20.23 4.16
CA GLY A 266 -2.12 -19.38 5.35
C GLY A 266 -3.52 -18.93 5.77
N ASP A 267 -4.53 -19.22 4.95
CA ASP A 267 -5.89 -18.77 5.20
C ASP A 267 -6.53 -19.63 6.30
N THR A 268 -7.05 -18.97 7.32
CA THR A 268 -7.74 -19.62 8.45
C THR A 268 -9.23 -19.29 8.49
N ALA A 269 -9.63 -18.20 7.86
CA ALA A 269 -11.02 -17.77 7.66
C ALA A 269 -11.05 -16.65 6.61
N ILE A 270 -12.23 -16.41 6.05
CA ILE A 270 -12.54 -15.29 5.17
C ILE A 270 -13.49 -14.34 5.89
#